data_4bded0a8ee673bf4b78f99d7a47e365e
#
_entry.id   4bded0a8ee673bf4b78f99d7a47e365e
#
_cell.length_a   1.000
_cell.length_b   1.000
_cell.length_c   1.000
_cell.angle_alpha   90.00
_cell.angle_beta   90.00
_cell.angle_gamma   90.00
#
_symmetry.space_group_name_H-M   'P 1'
#
loop_
_entity.id
_entity.type
_entity.pdbx_description
1 polymer ?
#
loop_
_entity_poly.entity_id
_entity_poly.type
_entity_poly.pdbx_seq_one_letter_code
_entity_poly.pdbx_strand_id
1 'polypeptide(L)'
;MKNMLQILFSVSLLLSVSLCSNAAVILQYHHVSDSTPASTSISPKQFEVHLQYLKDNNFKVVPLSDLIEGIKNQQPLPDKSVAITFDDAYTDVLTQAKPILDKFAFPYTIYVNPGIINRNINNDASHYLSWIQLKALSDEGVIIANHGYEHNSMVRITDGLTQTQWLIKQTESLLKAEAIIKENTGQSWRYYAYPYGEYNVAVQEWAKKNDFVAFSQQSGAIDLSTDLTSVPRFPASKPYDKISGLRDKLNSLAFNISLKDGQAKTIFKHKEAKNITFNIESDDFYKSALNCYISDLGKQKIIWHDDKSFSINFSKDLPVGRVRANCTAASISKPGRYYWYSKPWFILNSDGSWYHL
;
A
#
# COMPACT_ATOMS: atom_id res chain seq x y z
N MET A 1 26.72 66.64 26.40
CA MET A 1 25.58 66.00 25.71
C MET A 1 26.04 64.64 25.24
N LYS A 2 25.68 63.53 25.95
CA LYS A 2 26.06 62.18 25.65
C LYS A 2 24.88 61.50 24.95
N ASN A 3 25.03 61.15 23.68
CA ASN A 3 24.05 60.35 22.98
C ASN A 3 24.22 58.89 23.34
N MET A 4 23.21 58.33 23.99
CA MET A 4 23.14 56.91 24.33
C MET A 4 22.34 56.22 23.23
N LEU A 5 23.02 55.43 22.39
CA LEU A 5 22.46 54.65 21.34
C LEU A 5 21.91 53.34 21.96
N GLN A 6 20.60 53.19 22.07
CA GLN A 6 19.96 51.95 22.48
C GLN A 6 19.89 50.99 21.28
N ILE A 7 20.65 49.91 21.34
CA ILE A 7 20.59 48.80 20.38
C ILE A 7 19.51 47.84 20.87
N LEU A 8 18.37 47.83 20.20
CA LEU A 8 17.29 46.83 20.40
C LEU A 8 17.74 45.50 19.74
N PHE A 9 18.11 44.53 20.56
CA PHE A 9 18.29 43.15 20.13
C PHE A 9 16.90 42.48 20.00
N SER A 10 16.41 42.36 18.77
CA SER A 10 15.24 41.50 18.49
C SER A 10 15.67 40.05 18.48
N VAL A 11 15.38 39.33 19.56
CA VAL A 11 15.52 37.88 19.63
C VAL A 11 14.34 37.27 18.88
N SER A 12 14.55 36.88 17.63
CA SER A 12 13.61 36.05 16.90
C SER A 12 13.63 34.65 17.48
N LEU A 13 12.65 34.33 18.30
CA LEU A 13 12.40 32.96 18.79
C LEU A 13 11.88 32.12 17.65
N LEU A 14 12.77 31.43 16.94
CA LEU A 14 12.42 30.37 15.99
C LEU A 14 11.78 29.22 16.80
N LEU A 15 10.45 29.25 16.90
CA LEU A 15 9.71 28.07 17.32
C LEU A 15 9.91 27.00 16.22
N SER A 16 10.82 26.07 16.47
CA SER A 16 10.88 24.81 15.75
C SER A 16 9.59 24.04 16.06
N VAL A 17 8.55 24.26 15.26
CA VAL A 17 7.38 23.38 15.25
C VAL A 17 7.90 22.04 14.77
N SER A 18 8.11 21.13 15.70
CA SER A 18 8.33 19.71 15.38
C SER A 18 7.06 19.25 14.67
N LEU A 19 7.11 19.23 13.34
CA LEU A 19 6.05 18.67 12.51
C LEU A 19 6.02 17.17 12.81
N CYS A 20 5.27 16.79 13.84
CA CYS A 20 4.93 15.37 14.05
C CYS A 20 4.19 14.93 12.79
N SER A 21 4.88 14.27 11.89
CA SER A 21 4.25 13.63 10.73
C SER A 21 3.23 12.62 11.28
N ASN A 22 1.97 12.87 10.99
CA ASN A 22 0.91 11.93 11.31
C ASN A 22 0.92 10.83 10.25
N ALA A 23 0.65 9.61 10.66
CA ALA A 23 0.51 8.48 9.76
C ALA A 23 -0.93 8.37 9.24
N ALA A 24 -1.05 7.92 8.00
CA ALA A 24 -2.33 7.55 7.41
C ALA A 24 -2.34 6.06 7.03
N VAL A 25 -3.51 5.51 6.75
CA VAL A 25 -3.72 4.11 6.41
C VAL A 25 -4.50 4.00 5.10
N ILE A 26 -4.10 3.08 4.23
CA ILE A 26 -4.84 2.74 3.03
C ILE A 26 -5.40 1.33 3.21
N LEU A 27 -6.73 1.19 3.12
CA LEU A 27 -7.41 -0.09 3.19
C LEU A 27 -7.61 -0.66 1.79
N GLN A 28 -7.31 -1.94 1.64
CA GLN A 28 -7.47 -2.69 0.40
C GLN A 28 -8.62 -3.68 0.52
N TYR A 29 -9.60 -3.54 -0.35
CA TYR A 29 -10.70 -4.47 -0.59
C TYR A 29 -10.68 -4.96 -2.04
N HIS A 30 -11.47 -6.01 -2.34
CA HIS A 30 -11.77 -6.46 -3.70
C HIS A 30 -13.28 -6.63 -3.81
N HIS A 31 -13.84 -7.68 -3.19
CA HIS A 31 -15.27 -7.95 -3.17
C HIS A 31 -15.95 -7.49 -1.88
N VAL A 32 -17.16 -6.96 -2.01
CA VAL A 32 -18.12 -6.79 -0.89
C VAL A 32 -19.29 -7.72 -1.14
N SER A 33 -19.15 -9.00 -0.74
CA SER A 33 -20.05 -10.08 -1.11
C SER A 33 -19.97 -11.24 -0.14
N ASP A 34 -21.08 -11.97 0.02
CA ASP A 34 -21.15 -13.23 0.77
C ASP A 34 -20.95 -14.47 -0.13
N SER A 35 -20.95 -14.30 -1.47
CA SER A 35 -20.95 -15.40 -2.44
C SER A 35 -19.67 -15.55 -3.25
N THR A 36 -18.67 -14.72 -3.01
CA THR A 36 -17.37 -14.71 -3.71
C THR A 36 -16.26 -15.34 -2.84
N PRO A 37 -15.07 -15.67 -3.38
CA PRO A 37 -14.01 -16.34 -2.63
C PRO A 37 -13.63 -15.60 -1.35
N ALA A 38 -13.61 -16.30 -0.22
CA ALA A 38 -13.42 -15.71 1.10
C ALA A 38 -12.09 -14.91 1.24
N SER A 39 -11.01 -15.34 0.56
CA SER A 39 -9.70 -14.70 0.63
C SER A 39 -9.67 -13.26 0.08
N THR A 40 -10.64 -12.90 -0.79
CA THR A 40 -10.73 -11.57 -1.40
C THR A 40 -12.02 -10.82 -1.00
N SER A 41 -12.86 -11.44 -0.16
CA SER A 41 -14.20 -10.92 0.13
C SER A 41 -14.38 -10.49 1.58
N ILE A 42 -15.22 -9.47 1.74
CA ILE A 42 -15.83 -9.08 3.00
C ILE A 42 -17.36 -9.08 2.82
N SER A 43 -18.13 -9.54 3.81
CA SER A 43 -19.60 -9.45 3.71
C SER A 43 -20.05 -7.99 3.74
N PRO A 44 -21.18 -7.63 3.08
CA PRO A 44 -21.74 -6.27 3.15
C PRO A 44 -21.98 -5.81 4.59
N LYS A 45 -22.47 -6.69 5.45
CA LYS A 45 -22.66 -6.41 6.88
C LYS A 45 -21.35 -6.07 7.58
N GLN A 46 -20.28 -6.86 7.35
CA GLN A 46 -18.99 -6.62 7.99
C GLN A 46 -18.31 -5.38 7.41
N PHE A 47 -18.50 -5.08 6.12
CA PHE A 47 -18.02 -3.85 5.52
C PHE A 47 -18.68 -2.62 6.16
N GLU A 48 -20.01 -2.63 6.37
CA GLU A 48 -20.70 -1.55 7.09
C GLU A 48 -20.19 -1.39 8.52
N VAL A 49 -19.88 -2.49 9.23
CA VAL A 49 -19.25 -2.45 10.56
C VAL A 49 -17.88 -1.77 10.51
N HIS A 50 -17.08 -1.97 9.45
CA HIS A 50 -15.82 -1.26 9.27
C HIS A 50 -16.03 0.24 9.12
N LEU A 51 -16.96 0.67 8.26
CA LEU A 51 -17.23 2.10 8.03
C LEU A 51 -17.83 2.77 9.27
N GLN A 52 -18.72 2.08 9.98
CA GLN A 52 -19.25 2.58 11.25
C GLN A 52 -18.14 2.76 12.30
N TYR A 53 -17.21 1.80 12.38
CA TYR A 53 -16.05 1.92 13.29
C TYR A 53 -15.18 3.13 12.94
N LEU A 54 -14.92 3.39 11.65
CA LEU A 54 -14.17 4.59 11.22
C LEU A 54 -14.86 5.86 11.71
N LYS A 55 -16.18 5.97 11.50
CA LYS A 55 -16.99 7.11 11.92
C LYS A 55 -16.98 7.29 13.45
N ASP A 56 -17.26 6.23 14.20
CA ASP A 56 -17.40 6.28 15.67
C ASP A 56 -16.08 6.60 16.38
N ASN A 57 -14.95 6.29 15.75
CA ASN A 57 -13.63 6.55 16.30
C ASN A 57 -12.93 7.77 15.67
N ASN A 58 -13.70 8.64 14.98
CA ASN A 58 -13.23 9.89 14.38
C ASN A 58 -12.07 9.72 13.40
N PHE A 59 -12.04 8.63 12.62
CA PHE A 59 -11.15 8.50 11.49
C PHE A 59 -11.62 9.40 10.36
N LYS A 60 -10.68 10.09 9.72
CA LYS A 60 -10.93 10.95 8.56
C LYS A 60 -10.77 10.13 7.29
N VAL A 61 -11.88 9.68 6.71
CA VAL A 61 -11.82 9.03 5.40
C VAL A 61 -11.69 10.11 4.34
N VAL A 62 -10.58 10.07 3.60
CA VAL A 62 -10.20 11.10 2.62
C VAL A 62 -9.94 10.49 1.25
N PRO A 63 -10.04 11.26 0.15
CA PRO A 63 -9.58 10.82 -1.16
C PRO A 63 -8.13 10.35 -1.11
N LEU A 64 -7.81 9.29 -1.84
CA LEU A 64 -6.44 8.79 -1.92
C LEU A 64 -5.47 9.86 -2.45
N SER A 65 -5.94 10.71 -3.35
CA SER A 65 -5.18 11.85 -3.89
C SER A 65 -4.65 12.78 -2.81
N ASP A 66 -5.45 13.07 -1.80
CA ASP A 66 -5.07 14.01 -0.73
C ASP A 66 -3.86 13.49 0.07
N LEU A 67 -3.85 12.17 0.33
CA LEU A 67 -2.72 11.52 1.01
C LEU A 67 -1.45 11.53 0.15
N ILE A 68 -1.60 11.19 -1.13
CA ILE A 68 -0.46 11.14 -2.05
C ILE A 68 0.10 12.53 -2.33
N GLU A 69 -0.74 13.54 -2.52
CA GLU A 69 -0.31 14.94 -2.69
C GLU A 69 0.36 15.47 -1.41
N GLY A 70 -0.17 15.13 -0.24
CA GLY A 70 0.48 15.46 1.04
C GLY A 70 1.91 14.92 1.10
N ILE A 71 2.13 13.65 0.72
CA ILE A 71 3.46 13.06 0.69
C ILE A 71 4.35 13.72 -0.37
N LYS A 72 3.85 13.91 -1.61
CA LYS A 72 4.62 14.56 -2.69
C LYS A 72 5.06 15.98 -2.33
N ASN A 73 4.19 16.73 -1.70
CA ASN A 73 4.41 18.12 -1.33
C ASN A 73 5.02 18.30 0.07
N GLN A 74 5.38 17.20 0.75
CA GLN A 74 5.92 17.20 2.12
C GLN A 74 5.02 17.96 3.11
N GLN A 75 3.69 17.85 2.94
CA GLN A 75 2.70 18.47 3.82
C GLN A 75 2.19 17.45 4.84
N PRO A 76 2.05 17.82 6.13
CA PRO A 76 1.61 16.91 7.16
C PRO A 76 0.27 16.25 6.82
N LEU A 77 0.22 14.92 6.89
CA LEU A 77 -1.02 14.17 6.74
C LEU A 77 -1.92 14.43 7.96
N PRO A 78 -3.25 14.59 7.78
CA PRO A 78 -4.16 14.70 8.92
C PRO A 78 -4.11 13.44 9.79
N ASP A 79 -4.13 13.59 11.11
CA ASP A 79 -4.14 12.42 12.01
C ASP A 79 -5.39 11.57 11.79
N LYS A 80 -5.24 10.25 11.97
CA LYS A 80 -6.29 9.25 11.72
C LYS A 80 -6.88 9.29 10.30
N SER A 81 -6.08 9.65 9.29
CA SER A 81 -6.52 9.62 7.90
C SER A 81 -6.55 8.20 7.36
N VAL A 82 -7.60 7.89 6.60
CA VAL A 82 -7.81 6.60 5.96
C VAL A 82 -8.25 6.82 4.52
N ALA A 83 -7.65 6.10 3.56
CA ALA A 83 -8.18 5.97 2.21
C ALA A 83 -8.74 4.55 2.00
N ILE A 84 -9.84 4.45 1.26
CA ILE A 84 -10.50 3.18 0.93
C ILE A 84 -10.22 2.87 -0.53
N THR A 85 -9.72 1.66 -0.82
CA THR A 85 -9.42 1.24 -2.19
C THR A 85 -10.01 -0.14 -2.49
N PHE A 86 -10.46 -0.32 -3.74
CA PHE A 86 -10.94 -1.58 -4.28
C PHE A 86 -10.12 -1.97 -5.50
N ASP A 87 -9.66 -3.20 -5.56
CA ASP A 87 -8.96 -3.75 -6.72
C ASP A 87 -9.97 -4.49 -7.63
N ASP A 88 -9.62 -4.65 -8.92
CA ASP A 88 -10.31 -5.44 -9.95
C ASP A 88 -11.63 -4.87 -10.51
N ALA A 89 -12.21 -3.85 -9.93
CA ALA A 89 -13.47 -3.23 -10.40
C ALA A 89 -14.67 -4.22 -10.50
N TYR A 90 -14.87 -5.06 -9.51
CA TYR A 90 -16.01 -5.97 -9.47
C TYR A 90 -17.35 -5.25 -9.34
N THR A 91 -18.43 -5.83 -9.90
CA THR A 91 -19.77 -5.24 -9.90
C THR A 91 -20.35 -5.08 -8.48
N ASP A 92 -19.92 -5.89 -7.52
CA ASP A 92 -20.37 -5.77 -6.14
C ASP A 92 -19.85 -4.48 -5.44
N VAL A 93 -18.82 -3.85 -5.96
CA VAL A 93 -18.40 -2.50 -5.51
C VAL A 93 -19.51 -1.48 -5.77
N LEU A 94 -20.18 -1.54 -6.93
CA LEU A 94 -21.30 -0.67 -7.24
C LEU A 94 -22.59 -1.08 -6.52
N THR A 95 -22.88 -2.38 -6.47
CA THR A 95 -24.20 -2.88 -6.01
C THR A 95 -24.29 -3.08 -4.50
N GLN A 96 -23.15 -3.32 -3.82
CA GLN A 96 -23.08 -3.57 -2.38
C GLN A 96 -22.24 -2.52 -1.63
N ALA A 97 -21.02 -2.22 -2.09
CA ALA A 97 -20.14 -1.32 -1.36
C ALA A 97 -20.62 0.14 -1.46
N LYS A 98 -20.94 0.64 -2.66
CA LYS A 98 -21.35 2.03 -2.88
C LYS A 98 -22.54 2.47 -2.03
N PRO A 99 -23.66 1.73 -1.95
CA PRO A 99 -24.78 2.14 -1.09
C PRO A 99 -24.41 2.30 0.38
N ILE A 100 -23.43 1.53 0.86
CA ILE A 100 -22.91 1.63 2.22
C ILE A 100 -21.99 2.84 2.36
N LEU A 101 -21.06 3.05 1.42
CA LEU A 101 -20.15 4.21 1.39
C LEU A 101 -20.91 5.53 1.34
N ASP A 102 -21.98 5.60 0.54
CA ASP A 102 -22.84 6.78 0.41
C ASP A 102 -23.50 7.19 1.73
N LYS A 103 -23.93 6.23 2.59
CA LYS A 103 -24.47 6.50 3.93
C LYS A 103 -23.50 7.27 4.82
N PHE A 104 -22.20 7.08 4.61
CA PHE A 104 -21.13 7.72 5.39
C PHE A 104 -20.52 8.91 4.66
N ALA A 105 -20.86 9.14 3.39
CA ALA A 105 -20.21 10.08 2.48
C ALA A 105 -18.68 9.86 2.41
N PHE A 106 -18.24 8.60 2.36
CA PHE A 106 -16.83 8.24 2.33
C PHE A 106 -16.32 8.11 0.89
N PRO A 107 -15.25 8.85 0.52
CA PRO A 107 -14.61 8.71 -0.79
C PRO A 107 -13.87 7.37 -0.89
N TYR A 108 -13.68 6.90 -2.12
CA TYR A 108 -12.97 5.66 -2.41
C TYR A 108 -12.31 5.68 -3.80
N THR A 109 -11.42 4.72 -4.01
CA THR A 109 -10.69 4.53 -5.27
C THR A 109 -10.96 3.13 -5.80
N ILE A 110 -11.13 2.98 -7.12
CA ILE A 110 -11.24 1.70 -7.81
C ILE A 110 -10.05 1.55 -8.75
N TYR A 111 -9.31 0.45 -8.62
CA TYR A 111 -8.26 0.06 -9.56
C TYR A 111 -8.85 -0.90 -10.60
N VAL A 112 -8.69 -0.56 -11.88
CA VAL A 112 -9.37 -1.23 -13.00
C VAL A 112 -8.39 -1.93 -13.95
N ASN A 113 -8.87 -3.00 -14.59
CA ASN A 113 -8.14 -3.75 -15.62
C ASN A 113 -8.83 -3.53 -16.99
N PRO A 114 -8.44 -2.53 -17.78
CA PRO A 114 -9.12 -2.19 -19.04
C PRO A 114 -9.27 -3.32 -20.03
N GLY A 115 -8.30 -4.21 -20.15
CA GLY A 115 -8.38 -5.37 -21.04
C GLY A 115 -9.45 -6.37 -20.63
N ILE A 116 -9.62 -6.59 -19.31
CA ILE A 116 -10.67 -7.46 -18.78
C ILE A 116 -12.05 -6.82 -19.03
N ILE A 117 -12.19 -5.51 -18.76
CA ILE A 117 -13.45 -4.79 -18.98
C ILE A 117 -13.81 -4.82 -20.47
N ASN A 118 -12.88 -4.55 -21.38
CA ASN A 118 -13.12 -4.54 -22.82
C ASN A 118 -13.56 -5.91 -23.35
N ARG A 119 -13.02 -7.01 -22.83
CA ARG A 119 -13.48 -8.38 -23.22
C ARG A 119 -14.90 -8.68 -22.75
N ASN A 120 -15.37 -8.00 -21.72
CA ASN A 120 -16.68 -8.21 -21.13
C ASN A 120 -17.70 -7.14 -21.52
N ILE A 121 -17.40 -6.26 -22.46
CA ILE A 121 -18.24 -5.09 -22.81
C ILE A 121 -19.66 -5.46 -23.28
N ASN A 122 -19.83 -6.62 -23.88
CA ASN A 122 -21.11 -7.15 -24.38
C ASN A 122 -21.64 -8.31 -23.52
N ASN A 123 -21.11 -8.49 -22.31
CA ASN A 123 -21.51 -9.55 -21.40
C ASN A 123 -22.32 -9.00 -20.25
N ASP A 124 -23.67 -9.08 -20.34
CA ASP A 124 -24.58 -8.60 -19.31
C ASP A 124 -24.42 -9.35 -17.97
N ALA A 125 -23.86 -10.56 -18.00
CA ALA A 125 -23.52 -11.35 -16.82
C ALA A 125 -22.08 -11.09 -16.31
N SER A 126 -21.42 -10.01 -16.78
CA SER A 126 -20.06 -9.67 -16.33
C SER A 126 -20.02 -9.44 -14.83
N HIS A 127 -18.98 -9.96 -14.21
CA HIS A 127 -18.65 -9.67 -12.80
C HIS A 127 -17.86 -8.36 -12.63
N TYR A 128 -17.56 -7.66 -13.71
CA TYR A 128 -16.79 -6.42 -13.73
C TYR A 128 -17.64 -5.23 -14.12
N LEU A 129 -17.34 -4.07 -13.59
CA LEU A 129 -17.98 -2.80 -13.95
C LEU A 129 -17.73 -2.47 -15.41
N SER A 130 -18.77 -1.96 -16.08
CA SER A 130 -18.66 -1.45 -17.44
C SER A 130 -18.06 -0.03 -17.45
N TRP A 131 -17.57 0.43 -18.62
CA TRP A 131 -17.07 1.80 -18.76
C TRP A 131 -18.15 2.87 -18.49
N ILE A 132 -19.43 2.57 -18.82
CA ILE A 132 -20.54 3.49 -18.51
C ILE A 132 -20.69 3.65 -16.99
N GLN A 133 -20.62 2.55 -16.23
CA GLN A 133 -20.70 2.59 -14.77
C GLN A 133 -19.47 3.30 -14.16
N LEU A 134 -18.27 3.00 -14.66
CA LEU A 134 -17.02 3.63 -14.20
C LEU A 134 -17.00 5.14 -14.52
N LYS A 135 -17.55 5.56 -15.68
CA LYS A 135 -17.70 6.97 -16.01
C LYS A 135 -18.65 7.68 -15.05
N ALA A 136 -19.81 7.08 -14.76
CA ALA A 136 -20.76 7.63 -13.80
C ALA A 136 -20.13 7.79 -12.41
N LEU A 137 -19.40 6.76 -11.92
CA LEU A 137 -18.66 6.84 -10.65
C LEU A 137 -17.59 7.93 -10.67
N SER A 138 -16.86 8.05 -11.78
CA SER A 138 -15.88 9.12 -11.98
C SER A 138 -16.49 10.51 -11.88
N ASP A 139 -17.68 10.70 -12.46
CA ASP A 139 -18.41 11.97 -12.41
C ASP A 139 -18.95 12.31 -11.00
N GLU A 140 -19.12 11.29 -10.15
CA GLU A 140 -19.44 11.43 -8.72
C GLU A 140 -18.19 11.66 -7.86
N GLY A 141 -16.98 11.70 -8.44
CA GLY A 141 -15.73 11.98 -7.74
C GLY A 141 -14.96 10.73 -7.27
N VAL A 142 -15.40 9.52 -7.66
CA VAL A 142 -14.63 8.29 -7.41
C VAL A 142 -13.34 8.29 -8.24
N ILE A 143 -12.21 8.00 -7.62
CA ILE A 143 -10.94 7.87 -8.32
C ILE A 143 -10.92 6.52 -9.07
N ILE A 144 -10.77 6.58 -10.39
CA ILE A 144 -10.57 5.40 -11.24
C ILE A 144 -9.10 5.32 -11.62
N ALA A 145 -8.43 4.27 -11.18
CA ALA A 145 -6.98 4.12 -11.26
C ALA A 145 -6.60 2.78 -11.91
N ASN A 146 -5.31 2.60 -12.17
CA ASN A 146 -4.78 1.53 -13.01
C ASN A 146 -4.43 0.27 -12.22
N HIS A 147 -4.89 -0.92 -12.66
CA HIS A 147 -4.50 -2.24 -12.13
C HIS A 147 -3.81 -3.11 -13.18
N GLY A 148 -3.24 -2.48 -14.22
CA GLY A 148 -2.69 -3.15 -15.38
C GLY A 148 -3.77 -3.51 -16.41
N TYR A 149 -3.34 -3.76 -17.67
CA TYR A 149 -4.29 -4.00 -18.75
C TYR A 149 -5.02 -5.34 -18.58
N GLU A 150 -4.25 -6.42 -18.31
CA GLU A 150 -4.74 -7.82 -18.22
C GLU A 150 -4.51 -8.43 -16.82
N HIS A 151 -4.29 -7.63 -15.80
CA HIS A 151 -3.93 -8.11 -14.47
C HIS A 151 -2.66 -9.00 -14.45
N ASN A 152 -1.73 -8.79 -15.38
CA ASN A 152 -0.48 -9.54 -15.42
C ASN A 152 0.51 -9.09 -14.34
N SER A 153 1.21 -10.04 -13.74
CA SER A 153 2.33 -9.71 -12.84
C SER A 153 3.45 -9.00 -13.61
N MET A 154 3.96 -7.90 -13.03
CA MET A 154 5.08 -7.14 -13.62
C MET A 154 6.41 -7.91 -13.64
N VAL A 155 6.50 -9.00 -12.89
CA VAL A 155 7.78 -9.69 -12.63
C VAL A 155 7.79 -11.17 -13.02
N ARG A 156 6.64 -11.77 -13.34
CA ARG A 156 6.53 -13.17 -13.79
C ARG A 156 6.75 -13.24 -15.28
N ILE A 157 8.00 -13.48 -15.66
CA ILE A 157 8.42 -13.56 -17.07
C ILE A 157 7.80 -14.79 -17.71
N THR A 158 7.18 -14.61 -18.88
CA THR A 158 6.60 -15.67 -19.71
C THR A 158 7.17 -15.62 -21.12
N ASP A 159 6.81 -16.60 -21.95
CA ASP A 159 7.06 -16.61 -23.40
C ASP A 159 8.54 -16.57 -23.80
N GLY A 160 9.46 -17.05 -22.93
CA GLY A 160 10.89 -17.09 -23.24
C GLY A 160 11.57 -15.70 -23.32
N LEU A 161 10.88 -14.64 -22.84
CA LEU A 161 11.42 -13.29 -22.85
C LEU A 161 12.52 -13.10 -21.79
N THR A 162 13.45 -12.21 -22.06
CA THR A 162 14.38 -11.70 -21.04
C THR A 162 13.64 -10.77 -20.08
N GLN A 163 14.23 -10.51 -18.91
CA GLN A 163 13.67 -9.57 -17.94
C GLN A 163 13.43 -8.18 -18.54
N THR A 164 14.36 -7.69 -19.37
CA THR A 164 14.22 -6.38 -20.03
C THR A 164 13.07 -6.37 -21.03
N GLN A 165 12.96 -7.40 -21.88
CA GLN A 165 11.85 -7.51 -22.84
C GLN A 165 10.50 -7.62 -22.14
N TRP A 166 10.43 -8.40 -21.06
CA TRP A 166 9.23 -8.51 -20.24
C TRP A 166 8.84 -7.16 -19.62
N LEU A 167 9.80 -6.44 -19.03
CA LEU A 167 9.54 -5.13 -18.44
C LEU A 167 9.00 -4.15 -19.50
N ILE A 168 9.59 -4.08 -20.69
CA ILE A 168 9.09 -3.24 -21.79
C ILE A 168 7.65 -3.62 -22.12
N LYS A 169 7.37 -4.91 -22.37
CA LYS A 169 6.02 -5.41 -22.70
C LYS A 169 4.99 -5.02 -21.62
N GLN A 170 5.32 -5.19 -20.33
CA GLN A 170 4.40 -4.87 -19.24
C GLN A 170 4.21 -3.37 -19.06
N THR A 171 5.25 -2.56 -19.22
CA THR A 171 5.16 -1.11 -19.08
C THR A 171 4.39 -0.48 -20.24
N GLU A 172 4.53 -0.97 -21.47
CA GLU A 172 3.69 -0.58 -22.61
C GLU A 172 2.23 -0.94 -22.37
N SER A 173 1.97 -2.13 -21.84
CA SER A 173 0.62 -2.58 -21.45
C SER A 173 0.01 -1.70 -20.35
N LEU A 174 0.81 -1.28 -19.37
CA LEU A 174 0.39 -0.36 -18.30
C LEU A 174 0.07 1.02 -18.85
N LEU A 175 0.90 1.57 -19.74
CA LEU A 175 0.64 2.87 -20.38
C LEU A 175 -0.60 2.81 -21.29
N LYS A 176 -0.83 1.70 -21.99
CA LYS A 176 -2.08 1.46 -22.73
C LYS A 176 -3.30 1.47 -21.80
N ALA A 177 -3.20 0.79 -20.65
CA ALA A 177 -4.28 0.81 -19.66
C ALA A 177 -4.60 2.22 -19.19
N GLU A 178 -3.58 3.03 -18.88
CA GLU A 178 -3.72 4.43 -18.44
C GLU A 178 -4.41 5.29 -19.51
N ALA A 179 -4.05 5.11 -20.79
CA ALA A 179 -4.67 5.83 -21.90
C ALA A 179 -6.16 5.48 -22.05
N ILE A 180 -6.53 4.21 -21.93
CA ILE A 180 -7.91 3.75 -22.00
C ILE A 180 -8.75 4.25 -20.81
N ILE A 181 -8.18 4.28 -19.59
CA ILE A 181 -8.85 4.86 -18.43
C ILE A 181 -9.14 6.33 -18.68
N LYS A 182 -8.15 7.08 -19.17
CA LYS A 182 -8.32 8.51 -19.52
C LYS A 182 -9.39 8.74 -20.58
N GLU A 183 -9.40 7.93 -21.63
CA GLU A 183 -10.38 8.01 -22.72
C GLU A 183 -11.81 7.81 -22.21
N ASN A 184 -12.04 6.82 -21.34
CA ASN A 184 -13.38 6.45 -20.90
C ASN A 184 -13.88 7.22 -19.69
N THR A 185 -13.01 7.71 -18.80
CA THR A 185 -13.39 8.37 -17.54
C THR A 185 -13.00 9.85 -17.47
N GLY A 186 -12.07 10.29 -18.32
CA GLY A 186 -11.44 11.60 -18.24
C GLY A 186 -10.30 11.68 -17.21
N GLN A 187 -10.07 10.65 -16.38
CA GLN A 187 -9.08 10.64 -15.32
C GLN A 187 -7.75 10.01 -15.76
N SER A 188 -6.64 10.52 -15.23
CA SER A 188 -5.28 9.98 -15.44
C SER A 188 -4.41 10.30 -14.23
N TRP A 189 -4.58 9.52 -13.17
CA TRP A 189 -3.92 9.74 -11.89
C TRP A 189 -2.48 9.25 -11.84
N ARG A 190 -2.10 8.35 -12.76
CA ARG A 190 -0.86 7.57 -12.71
C ARG A 190 -0.69 6.81 -11.37
N TYR A 191 -1.80 6.37 -10.80
CA TYR A 191 -1.86 5.49 -9.64
C TYR A 191 -1.98 4.06 -10.13
N TYR A 192 -1.03 3.23 -9.74
CA TYR A 192 -0.93 1.85 -10.21
C TYR A 192 -0.89 0.87 -9.03
N ALA A 193 -1.91 0.03 -8.87
CA ALA A 193 -1.84 -1.09 -7.95
C ALA A 193 -1.18 -2.30 -8.65
N TYR A 194 -0.12 -2.83 -8.04
CA TYR A 194 0.55 -4.01 -8.59
C TYR A 194 -0.35 -5.24 -8.51
N PRO A 195 -0.65 -5.91 -9.65
CA PRO A 195 -1.31 -7.21 -9.63
C PRO A 195 -0.57 -8.18 -8.70
N TYR A 196 -1.32 -8.88 -7.84
CA TYR A 196 -0.78 -9.77 -6.81
C TYR A 196 0.16 -9.11 -5.79
N GLY A 197 0.37 -7.80 -5.86
CA GLY A 197 1.35 -7.06 -5.06
C GLY A 197 2.79 -7.36 -5.44
N GLU A 198 3.06 -7.90 -6.64
CA GLU A 198 4.37 -8.36 -7.08
C GLU A 198 5.13 -7.27 -7.84
N TYR A 199 6.33 -6.96 -7.36
CA TYR A 199 7.23 -5.98 -7.95
C TYR A 199 8.70 -6.30 -7.67
N ASN A 200 9.60 -5.65 -8.40
CA ASN A 200 11.04 -5.67 -8.17
C ASN A 200 11.64 -4.27 -8.35
N VAL A 201 12.92 -4.14 -8.09
CA VAL A 201 13.64 -2.86 -8.17
C VAL A 201 13.51 -2.21 -9.56
N ALA A 202 13.62 -2.99 -10.64
CA ALA A 202 13.52 -2.46 -12.01
C ALA A 202 12.13 -1.87 -12.31
N VAL A 203 11.07 -2.50 -11.79
CA VAL A 203 9.69 -1.98 -11.89
C VAL A 203 9.52 -0.71 -11.08
N GLN A 204 10.08 -0.64 -9.86
CA GLN A 204 10.04 0.55 -9.02
C GLN A 204 10.78 1.73 -9.66
N GLU A 205 11.98 1.49 -10.21
CA GLU A 205 12.76 2.49 -10.94
C GLU A 205 12.00 3.03 -12.15
N TRP A 206 11.35 2.13 -12.90
CA TRP A 206 10.52 2.52 -14.04
C TRP A 206 9.32 3.37 -13.57
N ALA A 207 8.61 2.97 -12.53
CA ALA A 207 7.49 3.71 -11.96
C ALA A 207 7.91 5.13 -11.54
N LYS A 208 9.02 5.23 -10.81
CA LYS A 208 9.60 6.52 -10.39
C LYS A 208 9.94 7.42 -11.58
N LYS A 209 10.62 6.87 -12.60
CA LYS A 209 11.02 7.61 -13.81
C LYS A 209 9.85 8.13 -14.63
N ASN A 210 8.70 7.45 -14.55
CA ASN A 210 7.49 7.79 -15.31
C ASN A 210 6.39 8.42 -14.45
N ASP A 211 6.71 8.92 -13.27
CA ASP A 211 5.81 9.62 -12.33
C ASP A 211 4.58 8.79 -11.92
N PHE A 212 4.72 7.46 -11.88
CA PHE A 212 3.70 6.60 -11.31
C PHE A 212 3.85 6.48 -9.79
N VAL A 213 2.74 6.59 -9.09
CA VAL A 213 2.62 6.16 -7.70
C VAL A 213 2.13 4.72 -7.70
N ALA A 214 2.92 3.81 -7.17
CA ALA A 214 2.62 2.40 -7.22
C ALA A 214 2.27 1.83 -5.83
N PHE A 215 1.16 1.10 -5.77
CA PHE A 215 0.59 0.54 -4.55
C PHE A 215 0.78 -0.97 -4.51
N SER A 216 1.28 -1.43 -3.39
CA SER A 216 1.55 -2.83 -3.17
C SER A 216 0.51 -3.50 -2.26
N GLN A 217 0.73 -4.78 -1.92
CA GLN A 217 -0.12 -5.54 -1.00
C GLN A 217 0.60 -5.89 0.31
N GLN A 218 1.76 -5.29 0.61
CA GLN A 218 2.34 -5.38 1.95
C GLN A 218 1.63 -4.42 2.91
N SER A 219 1.49 -4.85 4.16
CA SER A 219 0.87 -4.07 5.22
C SER A 219 1.78 -2.93 5.70
N GLY A 220 1.22 -1.79 6.05
CA GLY A 220 1.94 -0.67 6.64
C GLY A 220 1.12 0.61 6.62
N ALA A 221 1.39 1.50 7.56
CA ALA A 221 0.93 2.87 7.50
C ALA A 221 1.86 3.70 6.61
N ILE A 222 1.38 4.84 6.16
CA ILE A 222 2.11 5.77 5.31
C ILE A 222 2.36 7.09 6.03
N ASP A 223 3.46 7.76 5.70
CA ASP A 223 3.80 9.11 6.14
C ASP A 223 4.61 9.82 5.05
N LEU A 224 5.20 10.96 5.39
CA LEU A 224 5.98 11.77 4.45
C LEU A 224 7.25 11.08 3.90
N SER A 225 7.74 10.04 4.56
CA SER A 225 8.91 9.26 4.13
C SER A 225 8.56 8.06 3.24
N THR A 226 7.27 7.83 2.99
CA THR A 226 6.79 6.66 2.24
C THR A 226 7.33 6.62 0.82
N ASP A 227 7.90 5.48 0.43
CA ASP A 227 8.31 5.21 -0.96
C ASP A 227 7.07 5.10 -1.85
N LEU A 228 6.87 6.10 -2.71
CA LEU A 228 5.74 6.16 -3.64
C LEU A 228 5.79 5.10 -4.75
N THR A 229 6.85 4.33 -4.85
CA THR A 229 6.94 3.21 -5.80
C THR A 229 6.49 1.87 -5.21
N SER A 230 6.17 1.83 -3.91
CA SER A 230 5.69 0.63 -3.22
C SER A 230 4.83 0.95 -1.99
N VAL A 231 3.87 1.86 -2.16
CA VAL A 231 2.98 2.33 -1.10
C VAL A 231 2.24 1.15 -0.47
N PRO A 232 2.35 0.93 0.86
CA PRO A 232 1.70 -0.18 1.53
C PRO A 232 0.19 0.04 1.66
N ARG A 233 -0.56 -1.07 1.66
CA ARG A 233 -2.01 -1.08 1.92
C ARG A 233 -2.34 -2.22 2.87
N PHE A 234 -3.29 -2.02 3.77
CA PHE A 234 -3.76 -3.08 4.65
C PHE A 234 -4.91 -3.86 4.02
N PRO A 235 -4.78 -5.18 3.83
CA PRO A 235 -5.90 -6.01 3.42
C PRO A 235 -6.97 -6.01 4.51
N ALA A 236 -8.23 -5.81 4.11
CA ALA A 236 -9.37 -5.72 5.00
C ALA A 236 -10.46 -6.79 4.72
N SER A 237 -10.19 -7.72 3.80
CA SER A 237 -10.99 -8.93 3.56
C SER A 237 -10.57 -10.07 4.48
N LYS A 238 -11.32 -11.19 4.48
CA LYS A 238 -10.96 -12.39 5.27
C LYS A 238 -9.54 -12.88 4.97
N PRO A 239 -8.83 -13.34 5.99
CA PRO A 239 -9.20 -13.51 7.40
C PRO A 239 -9.03 -12.22 8.25
N TYR A 240 -8.80 -11.06 7.64
CA TYR A 240 -8.48 -9.79 8.30
C TYR A 240 -9.68 -8.86 8.49
N ASP A 241 -10.88 -9.34 8.23
CA ASP A 241 -12.14 -8.59 8.26
C ASP A 241 -12.68 -8.28 9.67
N LYS A 242 -12.06 -8.84 10.73
CA LYS A 242 -12.51 -8.60 12.11
C LYS A 242 -12.07 -7.22 12.61
N ILE A 243 -12.96 -6.52 13.32
CA ILE A 243 -12.68 -5.19 13.90
C ILE A 243 -11.46 -5.19 14.81
N SER A 244 -11.21 -6.26 15.57
CA SER A 244 -10.02 -6.34 16.44
C SER A 244 -8.72 -6.18 15.65
N GLY A 245 -8.60 -6.86 14.51
CA GLY A 245 -7.43 -6.74 13.63
C GLY A 245 -7.40 -5.42 12.85
N LEU A 246 -8.58 -4.91 12.43
CA LEU A 246 -8.67 -3.62 11.74
C LEU A 246 -8.27 -2.47 12.65
N ARG A 247 -8.69 -2.48 13.91
CA ARG A 247 -8.33 -1.46 14.90
C ARG A 247 -6.82 -1.27 15.01
N ASP A 248 -6.08 -2.36 15.11
CA ASP A 248 -4.63 -2.32 15.29
C ASP A 248 -3.94 -1.75 14.02
N LYS A 249 -4.44 -2.11 12.83
CA LYS A 249 -3.96 -1.55 11.55
C LYS A 249 -4.26 -0.05 11.44
N LEU A 250 -5.47 0.39 11.78
CA LEU A 250 -5.89 1.79 11.71
C LEU A 250 -5.13 2.69 12.69
N ASN A 251 -4.64 2.13 13.80
CA ASN A 251 -3.82 2.84 14.78
C ASN A 251 -2.32 2.69 14.53
N SER A 252 -1.91 2.09 13.41
CA SER A 252 -0.49 1.94 13.10
C SER A 252 0.16 3.26 12.69
N LEU A 253 1.48 3.31 12.87
CA LEU A 253 2.37 4.40 12.48
C LEU A 253 3.32 3.86 11.40
N ALA A 254 3.73 4.72 10.48
CA ALA A 254 4.74 4.39 9.50
C ALA A 254 6.07 4.15 10.22
N PHE A 255 6.68 3.01 9.97
CA PHE A 255 7.96 2.67 10.55
C PHE A 255 9.05 3.00 9.53
N ASN A 256 9.79 4.05 9.77
CA ASN A 256 10.84 4.49 8.87
C ASN A 256 12.04 3.53 8.93
N ILE A 257 11.89 2.46 8.19
CA ILE A 257 12.88 1.38 8.03
C ILE A 257 13.28 1.33 6.56
N SER A 258 14.58 1.29 6.30
CA SER A 258 15.17 1.05 4.99
C SER A 258 15.98 -0.24 5.00
N LEU A 259 16.30 -0.72 3.82
CA LEU A 259 17.16 -1.89 3.65
C LEU A 259 18.61 -1.43 3.49
N LYS A 260 19.54 -2.21 4.04
CA LYS A 260 20.94 -2.02 3.75
C LYS A 260 21.20 -2.14 2.24
N ASP A 261 22.14 -1.38 1.72
CA ASP A 261 22.51 -1.36 0.30
C ASP A 261 22.64 -2.78 -0.29
N GLY A 262 22.09 -2.96 -1.49
CA GLY A 262 22.07 -4.25 -2.19
C GLY A 262 21.01 -5.26 -1.72
N GLN A 263 20.24 -4.98 -0.66
CA GLN A 263 19.21 -5.89 -0.12
C GLN A 263 17.76 -5.53 -0.55
N ALA A 264 17.60 -4.59 -1.47
CA ALA A 264 16.28 -4.21 -2.00
C ALA A 264 15.60 -5.33 -2.81
N LYS A 265 16.34 -6.37 -3.20
CA LYS A 265 15.84 -7.54 -3.94
C LYS A 265 14.58 -8.12 -3.29
N THR A 266 13.57 -8.40 -4.10
CA THR A 266 12.29 -9.00 -3.67
C THR A 266 12.09 -10.43 -4.15
N ILE A 267 12.82 -10.87 -5.18
CA ILE A 267 12.68 -12.18 -5.81
C ILE A 267 13.91 -13.02 -5.52
N PHE A 268 13.71 -14.21 -4.95
CA PHE A 268 14.77 -15.16 -4.60
C PHE A 268 14.39 -16.56 -5.03
N LYS A 269 15.35 -17.39 -5.40
CA LYS A 269 15.14 -18.83 -5.49
C LYS A 269 15.02 -19.43 -4.08
N HIS A 270 14.33 -20.54 -3.98
CA HIS A 270 14.26 -21.28 -2.73
C HIS A 270 15.67 -21.55 -2.15
N LYS A 271 15.84 -21.33 -0.86
CA LYS A 271 17.11 -21.40 -0.12
C LYS A 271 18.17 -20.33 -0.43
N GLU A 272 17.89 -19.39 -1.32
CA GLU A 272 18.85 -18.30 -1.64
C GLU A 272 18.89 -17.22 -0.53
N ALA A 273 17.75 -16.80 -0.02
CA ALA A 273 17.67 -15.79 1.04
C ALA A 273 18.05 -16.36 2.40
N LYS A 274 19.00 -15.75 3.11
CA LYS A 274 19.50 -16.26 4.40
C LYS A 274 19.33 -15.28 5.56
N ASN A 275 19.46 -14.01 5.31
CA ASN A 275 19.32 -12.94 6.28
C ASN A 275 18.94 -11.65 5.59
N ILE A 276 18.52 -10.69 6.39
CA ILE A 276 18.26 -9.34 5.90
C ILE A 276 18.66 -8.34 6.99
N THR A 277 19.28 -7.23 6.57
CA THR A 277 19.69 -6.14 7.45
C THR A 277 18.87 -4.90 7.14
N PHE A 278 18.38 -4.28 8.19
CA PHE A 278 17.56 -3.07 8.15
C PHE A 278 18.31 -1.91 8.81
N ASN A 279 18.15 -0.73 8.25
CA ASN A 279 18.46 0.53 8.90
C ASN A 279 17.15 1.14 9.41
N ILE A 280 17.17 1.75 10.58
CA ILE A 280 15.99 2.34 11.22
C ILE A 280 16.28 3.78 11.59
N GLU A 281 15.42 4.69 11.13
CA GLU A 281 15.52 6.12 11.41
C GLU A 281 14.67 6.53 12.62
N SER A 282 13.62 5.77 12.93
CA SER A 282 12.76 6.02 14.09
C SER A 282 13.48 5.71 15.40
N ASP A 283 13.21 6.51 16.43
CA ASP A 283 13.74 6.37 17.78
C ASP A 283 12.66 6.33 18.87
N ASP A 284 11.38 6.57 18.49
CA ASP A 284 10.22 6.60 19.40
C ASP A 284 9.71 5.19 19.76
N PHE A 285 10.62 4.26 20.07
CA PHE A 285 10.26 2.91 20.54
C PHE A 285 11.43 2.29 21.33
N TYR A 286 11.11 1.34 22.22
CA TYR A 286 12.14 0.56 22.90
C TYR A 286 12.64 -0.56 21.99
N LYS A 287 13.97 -0.71 21.85
CA LYS A 287 14.58 -1.81 21.06
C LYS A 287 14.07 -3.19 21.46
N SER A 288 13.82 -3.41 22.75
CA SER A 288 13.26 -4.65 23.30
C SER A 288 11.81 -4.91 22.87
N ALA A 289 11.08 -3.87 22.45
CA ALA A 289 9.70 -3.96 21.96
C ALA A 289 9.60 -4.25 20.47
N LEU A 290 10.72 -4.17 19.71
CA LEU A 290 10.73 -4.51 18.29
C LEU A 290 10.54 -6.01 18.12
N ASN A 291 9.54 -6.37 17.33
CA ASN A 291 9.27 -7.75 16.96
C ASN A 291 9.13 -7.84 15.44
N CYS A 292 9.80 -8.82 14.84
CA CYS A 292 9.66 -9.14 13.44
C CYS A 292 9.17 -10.57 13.26
N TYR A 293 8.13 -10.74 12.45
CA TYR A 293 7.52 -12.02 12.12
C TYR A 293 7.66 -12.29 10.64
N ILE A 294 8.00 -13.51 10.28
CA ILE A 294 8.04 -13.95 8.88
C ILE A 294 6.90 -14.93 8.65
N SER A 295 6.22 -14.81 7.51
CA SER A 295 5.16 -15.75 7.10
C SER A 295 5.63 -17.18 7.27
N ASP A 296 4.82 -18.03 7.91
CA ASP A 296 5.04 -19.45 8.19
C ASP A 296 6.25 -19.79 9.08
N LEU A 297 7.10 -18.81 9.39
CA LEU A 297 8.25 -19.00 10.29
C LEU A 297 8.05 -18.35 11.67
N GLY A 298 6.98 -17.54 11.83
CA GLY A 298 6.68 -16.85 13.08
C GLY A 298 7.70 -15.79 13.48
N LYS A 299 7.82 -15.55 14.79
CA LYS A 299 8.72 -14.55 15.36
C LYS A 299 10.18 -14.92 15.11
N GLN A 300 10.96 -13.95 14.62
CA GLN A 300 12.37 -14.12 14.35
C GLN A 300 13.25 -13.45 15.42
N LYS A 301 14.47 -13.97 15.59
CA LYS A 301 15.48 -13.34 16.45
C LYS A 301 16.04 -12.10 15.75
N ILE A 302 16.01 -10.97 16.45
CA ILE A 302 16.58 -9.70 16.01
C ILE A 302 18.00 -9.61 16.59
N ILE A 303 18.95 -9.22 15.75
CA ILE A 303 20.35 -8.98 16.11
C ILE A 303 20.64 -7.52 15.81
N TRP A 304 20.81 -6.71 16.86
CA TRP A 304 21.21 -5.33 16.75
C TRP A 304 22.72 -5.25 16.48
N HIS A 305 23.13 -4.44 15.50
CA HIS A 305 24.53 -4.15 15.17
C HIS A 305 24.99 -2.85 15.84
N ASP A 306 24.08 -1.88 15.90
CA ASP A 306 24.25 -0.58 16.54
C ASP A 306 22.86 -0.02 16.95
N ASP A 307 22.80 1.30 17.18
CA ASP A 307 21.53 1.95 17.56
C ASP A 307 20.55 2.14 16.40
N LYS A 308 21.03 2.07 15.17
CA LYS A 308 20.30 2.37 13.95
C LYS A 308 20.21 1.19 12.97
N SER A 309 20.80 0.03 13.29
CA SER A 309 20.74 -1.12 12.39
C SER A 309 20.56 -2.44 13.10
N PHE A 310 19.78 -3.32 12.50
CA PHE A 310 19.53 -4.68 12.98
C PHE A 310 19.38 -5.65 11.82
N SER A 311 19.61 -6.92 12.09
CA SER A 311 19.35 -8.00 11.13
C SER A 311 18.40 -9.05 11.69
N ILE A 312 17.76 -9.75 10.75
CA ILE A 312 17.00 -10.97 11.00
C ILE A 312 17.72 -12.10 10.28
N ASN A 313 18.13 -13.10 11.04
CA ASN A 313 18.60 -14.36 10.47
C ASN A 313 17.42 -15.33 10.42
N PHE A 314 17.12 -15.83 9.23
CA PHE A 314 16.00 -16.74 9.07
C PHE A 314 16.29 -18.07 9.78
N SER A 315 15.37 -18.47 10.66
CA SER A 315 15.49 -19.72 11.45
C SER A 315 15.44 -20.98 10.58
N LYS A 316 14.79 -20.86 9.42
CA LYS A 316 14.69 -21.88 8.35
C LYS A 316 14.70 -21.20 6.99
N ASP A 317 14.85 -21.98 5.93
CA ASP A 317 14.69 -21.47 4.58
C ASP A 317 13.28 -20.88 4.39
N LEU A 318 13.18 -19.76 3.67
CA LEU A 318 11.89 -19.14 3.36
C LEU A 318 11.07 -20.09 2.46
N PRO A 319 9.78 -20.30 2.77
CA PRO A 319 8.93 -21.16 1.96
C PRO A 319 8.74 -20.60 0.55
N VAL A 320 8.54 -21.46 -0.44
CA VAL A 320 8.16 -21.06 -1.80
C VAL A 320 6.82 -20.36 -1.77
N GLY A 321 6.71 -19.23 -2.44
CA GLY A 321 5.50 -18.42 -2.47
C GLY A 321 5.71 -16.95 -2.09
N ARG A 322 4.63 -16.29 -1.73
CA ARG A 322 4.65 -14.90 -1.23
C ARG A 322 4.93 -14.90 0.27
N VAL A 323 6.11 -14.47 0.65
CA VAL A 323 6.57 -14.37 2.04
C VAL A 323 6.62 -12.90 2.45
N ARG A 324 6.28 -12.60 3.69
CA ARG A 324 6.37 -11.24 4.25
C ARG A 324 7.09 -11.26 5.58
N ALA A 325 7.99 -10.31 5.78
CA ALA A 325 8.40 -9.91 7.12
C ALA A 325 7.51 -8.76 7.58
N ASN A 326 6.95 -8.86 8.78
CA ASN A 326 6.21 -7.80 9.44
C ASN A 326 6.97 -7.43 10.71
N CYS A 327 7.50 -6.21 10.78
CA CYS A 327 8.19 -5.67 11.95
C CYS A 327 7.29 -4.64 12.62
N THR A 328 7.09 -4.77 13.92
CA THR A 328 6.25 -3.87 14.72
C THR A 328 6.92 -3.49 16.03
N ALA A 329 6.70 -2.27 16.50
CA ALA A 329 7.12 -1.80 17.81
C ALA A 329 6.10 -0.83 18.39
N ALA A 330 5.81 -0.90 19.69
CA ALA A 330 4.95 0.08 20.34
C ALA A 330 5.62 1.45 20.36
N SER A 331 4.85 2.52 20.05
CA SER A 331 5.32 3.90 20.17
C SER A 331 5.42 4.30 21.65
N ILE A 332 6.47 5.02 22.00
CA ILE A 332 6.65 5.60 23.35
C ILE A 332 5.78 6.85 23.48
N SER A 333 5.81 7.74 22.49
CA SER A 333 5.13 9.05 22.55
C SER A 333 3.63 8.97 22.27
N LYS A 334 3.16 7.89 21.61
CA LYS A 334 1.74 7.69 21.22
C LYS A 334 1.20 6.36 21.81
N PRO A 335 0.84 6.31 23.09
CA PRO A 335 0.35 5.09 23.74
C PRO A 335 -0.82 4.45 22.98
N GLY A 336 -0.81 3.13 22.81
CA GLY A 336 -1.83 2.38 22.05
C GLY A 336 -1.63 2.40 20.53
N ARG A 337 -0.60 3.08 20.03
CA ARG A 337 -0.20 3.03 18.61
C ARG A 337 1.08 2.20 18.43
N TYR A 338 1.24 1.65 17.23
CA TYR A 338 2.34 0.76 16.89
C TYR A 338 2.95 1.16 15.55
N TYR A 339 4.25 1.24 15.48
CA TYR A 339 4.99 1.27 14.23
C TYR A 339 4.81 -0.04 13.48
N TRP A 340 4.60 0.04 12.17
CA TRP A 340 4.42 -1.13 11.32
C TRP A 340 5.19 -0.97 10.00
N TYR A 341 6.06 -1.93 9.73
CA TYR A 341 6.78 -2.07 8.47
C TYR A 341 6.62 -3.48 7.94
N SER A 342 6.42 -3.62 6.63
CA SER A 342 6.40 -4.93 5.97
C SER A 342 7.31 -4.95 4.76
N LYS A 343 8.07 -6.04 4.59
CA LYS A 343 8.88 -6.34 3.41
C LYS A 343 8.36 -7.60 2.76
N PRO A 344 7.92 -7.54 1.49
CA PRO A 344 7.53 -8.74 0.74
C PRO A 344 8.74 -9.39 0.07
N TRP A 345 8.67 -10.71 -0.03
CA TRP A 345 9.55 -11.53 -0.86
C TRP A 345 8.73 -12.51 -1.68
N PHE A 346 9.21 -12.81 -2.88
CA PHE A 346 8.63 -13.77 -3.82
C PHE A 346 9.64 -14.88 -4.01
N ILE A 347 9.40 -16.02 -3.36
CA ILE A 347 10.33 -17.14 -3.32
C ILE A 347 9.96 -18.13 -4.42
N LEU A 348 10.81 -18.23 -5.42
CA LEU A 348 10.67 -19.15 -6.55
C LEU A 348 10.97 -20.59 -6.12
N ASN A 349 10.56 -21.55 -6.92
CA ASN A 349 11.03 -22.93 -6.82
C ASN A 349 12.56 -23.01 -6.96
N SER A 350 13.17 -24.12 -6.57
CA SER A 350 14.62 -24.30 -6.62
C SER A 350 15.18 -24.25 -8.05
N ASP A 351 14.37 -24.65 -9.04
CA ASP A 351 14.70 -24.55 -10.46
C ASP A 351 14.55 -23.13 -11.04
N GLY A 352 13.98 -22.22 -10.28
CA GLY A 352 13.73 -20.84 -10.67
C GLY A 352 12.36 -20.61 -11.32
N SER A 353 11.50 -21.62 -11.39
CA SER A 353 10.11 -21.46 -11.83
C SER A 353 9.27 -20.76 -10.75
N TRP A 354 8.20 -20.07 -11.19
CA TRP A 354 7.27 -19.44 -10.29
C TRP A 354 6.33 -20.45 -9.64
N TYR A 355 5.95 -20.14 -8.41
CA TYR A 355 4.86 -20.84 -7.70
C TYR A 355 3.50 -20.52 -8.35
N HIS A 356 2.52 -21.40 -8.16
CA HIS A 356 1.13 -21.15 -8.59
C HIS A 356 0.49 -20.02 -7.73
N LEU A 357 -0.35 -19.21 -8.39
CA LEU A 357 -1.14 -18.14 -7.76
C LEU A 357 -2.38 -18.70 -7.09
#